data_c107ab0c20a03d256d9967da351cc530
#
_entry.id   c107ab0c20a03d256d9967da351cc530
#
_cell.length_a   1.000
_cell.length_b   1.000
_cell.length_c   1.000
_cell.angle_alpha   90.00
_cell.angle_beta   90.00
_cell.angle_gamma   90.00
#
_symmetry.space_group_name_H-M   'P 1'
#
loop_
_entity.id
_entity.type
_entity.pdbx_description
1 polymer ?
#
loop_
_entity_poly.entity_id
_entity_poly.type
_entity_poly.pdbx_seq_one_letter_code
_entity_poly.pdbx_strand_id
1 'polypeptide(L)'
;MRVTHTWTDETATIGVEGLNQTVRMLHITDSHVALIDERDQAHVAACERHCQRMASRQGTFHKMMAEASQLDLDFIALTGDIIHFPSQASVENARNSIAQVDVPVLYTAGNHDWHFPGLKGRDELRQAWWPTLKPLHHGRAAYARHEIGGIQFLLVDNSTYQINAQQLEFVKTHLANGSPTVLLTHIPLSLPTLRHPTIERWKAPILIGDPDWAIESRDRWGTGDDLPSTLDFVHTLAGAVNLVAVFCGHIHFPHTDSINPNAVQYVGAPGYDSKSRLVEFRPL
;
A
#
# COMPACT_ATOMS: atom_id res chain seq x y z
N MET A 1 -7.69 -8.20 -23.59
CA MET A 1 -7.87 -9.00 -22.35
C MET A 1 -9.16 -8.57 -21.69
N ARG A 2 -10.01 -9.52 -21.30
CA ARG A 2 -11.25 -9.26 -20.55
C ARG A 2 -11.00 -9.51 -19.07
N VAL A 3 -11.54 -8.62 -18.21
CA VAL A 3 -11.47 -8.73 -16.76
C VAL A 3 -12.87 -8.57 -16.18
N THR A 4 -13.19 -9.31 -15.13
CA THR A 4 -14.44 -9.17 -14.38
C THR A 4 -14.15 -9.05 -12.90
N HIS A 5 -14.96 -8.28 -12.17
CA HIS A 5 -14.78 -8.03 -10.77
C HIS A 5 -16.07 -8.27 -9.99
N THR A 6 -15.94 -8.99 -8.86
CA THR A 6 -17.01 -9.12 -7.85
C THR A 6 -16.36 -8.94 -6.48
N TRP A 7 -16.93 -8.12 -5.60
CA TRP A 7 -16.28 -7.78 -4.33
C TRP A 7 -17.26 -7.47 -3.21
N THR A 8 -16.72 -7.57 -2.01
CA THR A 8 -17.19 -6.97 -0.76
C THR A 8 -16.05 -6.19 -0.14
N ASP A 9 -16.23 -5.64 1.06
CA ASP A 9 -15.12 -4.99 1.77
C ASP A 9 -14.02 -5.99 2.20
N GLU A 10 -14.37 -7.27 2.37
CA GLU A 10 -13.46 -8.31 2.89
C GLU A 10 -13.00 -9.32 1.82
N THR A 11 -13.64 -9.35 0.66
CA THR A 11 -13.31 -10.30 -0.42
C THR A 11 -13.31 -9.63 -1.79
N ALA A 12 -12.51 -10.18 -2.72
CA ALA A 12 -12.63 -9.87 -4.14
C ALA A 12 -12.37 -11.11 -4.99
N THR A 13 -13.20 -11.32 -5.99
CA THR A 13 -12.96 -12.33 -7.05
C THR A 13 -12.78 -11.60 -8.36
N ILE A 14 -11.62 -11.81 -8.98
CA ILE A 14 -11.21 -11.12 -10.20
C ILE A 14 -10.97 -12.18 -11.28
N GLY A 15 -11.90 -12.24 -12.25
CA GLY A 15 -11.75 -13.10 -13.42
C GLY A 15 -10.84 -12.43 -14.44
N VAL A 16 -9.80 -13.14 -14.92
CA VAL A 16 -8.83 -12.61 -15.87
C VAL A 16 -8.68 -13.58 -17.04
N GLU A 17 -8.95 -13.09 -18.25
CA GLU A 17 -8.79 -13.88 -19.46
C GLU A 17 -7.32 -14.26 -19.70
N GLY A 18 -7.10 -15.55 -19.99
CA GLY A 18 -5.78 -16.09 -20.28
C GLY A 18 -5.01 -16.63 -19.07
N LEU A 19 -5.55 -16.56 -17.87
CA LEU A 19 -4.98 -17.29 -16.73
C LEU A 19 -5.26 -18.79 -16.87
N ASN A 20 -4.33 -19.59 -16.33
CA ASN A 20 -4.42 -21.06 -16.34
C ASN A 20 -4.70 -21.65 -14.94
N GLN A 21 -4.58 -20.84 -13.90
CA GLN A 21 -4.77 -21.25 -12.51
C GLN A 21 -5.32 -20.10 -11.66
N THR A 22 -5.88 -20.44 -10.50
CA THR A 22 -6.29 -19.45 -9.50
C THR A 22 -5.07 -18.99 -8.72
N VAL A 23 -4.99 -17.69 -8.42
CA VAL A 23 -4.00 -17.08 -7.52
C VAL A 23 -4.72 -16.46 -6.35
N ARG A 24 -4.31 -16.79 -5.12
CA ARG A 24 -4.93 -16.31 -3.87
C ARG A 24 -3.98 -15.39 -3.13
N MET A 25 -4.46 -14.18 -2.85
CA MET A 25 -3.72 -13.13 -2.14
C MET A 25 -4.50 -12.68 -0.91
N LEU A 26 -3.83 -12.51 0.22
CA LEU A 26 -4.37 -11.74 1.33
C LEU A 26 -3.81 -10.31 1.27
N HIS A 27 -4.69 -9.32 1.18
CA HIS A 27 -4.33 -7.90 1.19
C HIS A 27 -4.51 -7.32 2.59
N ILE A 28 -3.44 -6.77 3.16
CA ILE A 28 -3.39 -6.10 4.47
C ILE A 28 -2.73 -4.72 4.27
N THR A 29 -3.28 -3.71 4.91
CA THR A 29 -2.76 -2.33 4.91
C THR A 29 -3.01 -1.66 6.26
N ASP A 30 -2.31 -0.57 6.56
CA ASP A 30 -2.60 0.30 7.72
C ASP A 30 -2.69 -0.45 9.06
N SER A 31 -1.72 -1.32 9.34
CA SER A 31 -1.65 -2.05 10.62
C SER A 31 -1.12 -1.19 11.76
N HIS A 32 -0.31 -0.17 11.44
CA HIS A 32 0.20 0.84 12.36
C HIS A 32 0.76 0.27 13.67
N VAL A 33 1.60 -0.77 13.60
CA VAL A 33 2.33 -1.27 14.76
C VAL A 33 3.14 -0.13 15.38
N ALA A 34 2.84 0.23 16.63
CA ALA A 34 3.39 1.40 17.31
C ALA A 34 4.06 0.97 18.62
N LEU A 35 5.32 0.59 18.53
CA LEU A 35 6.16 0.19 19.67
C LEU A 35 7.42 1.07 19.71
N ILE A 36 7.92 1.36 20.89
CA ILE A 36 9.16 2.12 21.10
C ILE A 36 9.86 1.61 22.35
N ASP A 37 11.19 1.58 22.33
CA ASP A 37 12.01 1.24 23.49
C ASP A 37 13.25 2.15 23.56
N GLU A 38 14.16 1.84 24.50
CA GLU A 38 15.36 2.63 24.76
C GLU A 38 16.35 2.70 23.59
N ARG A 39 16.25 1.81 22.59
CA ARG A 39 17.10 1.84 21.39
C ARG A 39 16.84 3.07 20.51
N ASP A 40 15.64 3.65 20.62
CA ASP A 40 15.22 4.85 19.89
C ASP A 40 15.00 6.04 20.85
N GLN A 41 15.83 6.19 21.90
CA GLN A 41 15.69 7.15 23.00
C GLN A 41 15.38 8.58 22.55
N ALA A 42 15.97 9.04 21.46
CA ALA A 42 15.73 10.39 20.91
C ALA A 42 14.28 10.64 20.46
N HIS A 43 13.49 9.58 20.23
CA HIS A 43 12.16 9.62 19.68
C HIS A 43 11.06 9.17 20.66
N VAL A 44 11.43 8.64 21.86
CA VAL A 44 10.48 8.10 22.84
C VAL A 44 9.38 9.10 23.16
N ALA A 45 9.73 10.34 23.53
CA ALA A 45 8.74 11.36 23.91
C ALA A 45 7.76 11.72 22.78
N ALA A 46 8.22 11.73 21.52
CA ALA A 46 7.37 12.01 20.37
C ALA A 46 6.42 10.83 20.04
N CYS A 47 6.85 9.59 20.31
CA CYS A 47 6.11 8.38 20.00
C CYS A 47 5.12 7.97 21.10
N GLU A 48 5.35 8.34 22.35
CA GLU A 48 4.59 7.86 23.53
C GLU A 48 3.08 8.00 23.36
N ARG A 49 2.61 9.16 22.91
CA ARG A 49 1.18 9.42 22.69
C ARG A 49 0.58 8.46 21.62
N HIS A 50 1.35 8.13 20.60
CA HIS A 50 0.92 7.21 19.55
C HIS A 50 0.89 5.77 20.05
N CYS A 51 1.88 5.35 20.82
CA CYS A 51 1.91 4.04 21.48
C CYS A 51 0.70 3.87 22.42
N GLN A 52 0.38 4.87 23.24
CA GLN A 52 -0.79 4.85 24.11
C GLN A 52 -2.10 4.73 23.32
N ARG A 53 -2.26 5.49 22.23
CA ARG A 53 -3.45 5.43 21.37
C ARG A 53 -3.62 4.06 20.73
N MET A 54 -2.52 3.39 20.37
CA MET A 54 -2.51 2.08 19.72
C MET A 54 -2.43 0.92 20.71
N ALA A 55 -2.39 1.17 22.03
CA ALA A 55 -2.15 0.14 23.04
C ALA A 55 -3.16 -1.03 22.99
N SER A 56 -4.44 -0.76 22.76
CA SER A 56 -5.48 -1.79 22.62
C SER A 56 -5.42 -2.60 21.30
N ARG A 57 -4.62 -2.13 20.34
CA ARG A 57 -4.41 -2.74 19.02
C ARG A 57 -3.04 -3.40 18.87
N GLN A 58 -2.20 -3.29 19.90
CA GLN A 58 -0.93 -4.01 19.94
C GLN A 58 -1.17 -5.52 19.79
N GLY A 59 -0.38 -6.17 18.96
CA GLY A 59 -0.56 -7.60 18.66
C GLY A 59 -1.60 -7.92 17.57
N THR A 60 -2.41 -6.94 17.11
CA THR A 60 -3.39 -7.19 16.02
C THR A 60 -2.70 -7.71 14.75
N PHE A 61 -1.64 -7.06 14.30
CA PHE A 61 -0.90 -7.49 13.10
C PHE A 61 -0.30 -8.89 13.29
N HIS A 62 0.28 -9.16 14.46
CA HIS A 62 0.81 -10.48 14.80
C HIS A 62 -0.27 -11.58 14.71
N LYS A 63 -1.45 -11.31 15.29
CA LYS A 63 -2.60 -12.22 15.23
C LYS A 63 -3.10 -12.42 13.79
N MET A 64 -3.21 -11.36 13.01
CA MET A 64 -3.62 -11.46 11.60
C MET A 64 -2.65 -12.32 10.78
N MET A 65 -1.34 -12.20 11.00
CA MET A 65 -0.35 -13.03 10.32
C MET A 65 -0.43 -14.50 10.77
N ALA A 66 -0.68 -14.77 12.06
CA ALA A 66 -0.92 -16.12 12.57
C ALA A 66 -2.19 -16.76 11.98
N GLU A 67 -3.26 -15.97 11.82
CA GLU A 67 -4.49 -16.42 11.14
C GLU A 67 -4.23 -16.65 9.65
N ALA A 68 -3.48 -15.79 8.98
CA ALA A 68 -3.11 -15.91 7.58
C ALA A 68 -2.28 -17.18 7.29
N SER A 69 -1.46 -17.65 8.24
CA SER A 69 -0.69 -18.90 8.11
C SER A 69 -1.56 -20.15 8.00
N GLN A 70 -2.85 -20.05 8.33
CA GLN A 70 -3.81 -21.17 8.24
C GLN A 70 -4.63 -21.13 6.93
N LEU A 71 -4.42 -20.10 6.09
CA LEU A 71 -5.14 -19.94 4.83
C LEU A 71 -4.32 -20.55 3.68
N ASP A 72 -5.02 -21.05 2.67
CA ASP A 72 -4.42 -21.51 1.41
C ASP A 72 -4.17 -20.28 0.51
N LEU A 73 -2.98 -19.69 0.65
CA LEU A 73 -2.55 -18.46 -0.05
C LEU A 73 -1.34 -18.73 -0.92
N ASP A 74 -1.24 -18.03 -2.03
CA ASP A 74 -0.02 -17.98 -2.84
C ASP A 74 0.94 -16.90 -2.33
N PHE A 75 0.41 -15.80 -1.76
CA PHE A 75 1.20 -14.73 -1.16
C PHE A 75 0.35 -13.76 -0.34
N ILE A 76 1.02 -12.87 0.40
CA ILE A 76 0.41 -11.77 1.15
C ILE A 76 0.91 -10.45 0.58
N ALA A 77 0.01 -9.49 0.34
CA ALA A 77 0.33 -8.12 -0.05
C ALA A 77 0.16 -7.17 1.14
N LEU A 78 1.25 -6.53 1.54
CA LEU A 78 1.30 -5.48 2.57
C LEU A 78 1.46 -4.13 1.87
N THR A 79 0.39 -3.35 1.80
CA THR A 79 0.38 -2.08 1.06
C THR A 79 0.56 -0.85 1.95
N GLY A 80 1.57 -0.90 2.82
CA GLY A 80 2.08 0.24 3.58
C GLY A 80 1.37 0.51 4.91
N ASP A 81 1.98 1.41 5.66
CA ASP A 81 1.61 1.78 7.03
C ASP A 81 1.47 0.55 7.96
N ILE A 82 2.37 -0.42 7.75
CA ILE A 82 2.45 -1.62 8.59
C ILE A 82 2.97 -1.25 9.98
N ILE A 83 3.93 -0.34 10.03
CA ILE A 83 4.37 0.27 11.29
C ILE A 83 3.97 1.75 11.32
N HIS A 84 3.84 2.31 12.53
CA HIS A 84 3.44 3.71 12.70
C HIS A 84 4.62 4.68 12.67
N PHE A 85 5.82 4.18 12.90
CA PHE A 85 7.12 4.88 12.80
C PHE A 85 8.24 3.85 12.82
N PRO A 86 9.44 4.16 12.25
CA PRO A 86 10.51 3.20 12.00
C PRO A 86 11.38 2.90 13.24
N SER A 87 10.76 2.72 14.42
CA SER A 87 11.49 2.29 15.61
C SER A 87 11.97 0.85 15.46
N GLN A 88 13.08 0.52 16.09
CA GLN A 88 13.61 -0.83 16.10
C GLN A 88 12.58 -1.84 16.65
N ALA A 89 11.86 -1.46 17.70
CA ALA A 89 10.81 -2.29 18.29
C ALA A 89 9.64 -2.56 17.31
N SER A 90 9.16 -1.52 16.58
CA SER A 90 8.10 -1.69 15.57
C SER A 90 8.52 -2.57 14.40
N VAL A 91 9.73 -2.33 13.86
CA VAL A 91 10.27 -3.11 12.74
C VAL A 91 10.49 -4.57 13.14
N GLU A 92 11.04 -4.82 14.32
CA GLU A 92 11.26 -6.16 14.85
C GLU A 92 9.95 -6.92 15.06
N ASN A 93 8.94 -6.27 15.64
CA ASN A 93 7.61 -6.84 15.81
C ASN A 93 6.97 -7.20 14.47
N ALA A 94 7.01 -6.28 13.49
CA ALA A 94 6.47 -6.54 12.16
C ALA A 94 7.20 -7.69 11.46
N ARG A 95 8.55 -7.71 11.49
CA ARG A 95 9.36 -8.81 10.95
C ARG A 95 9.00 -10.15 11.59
N ASN A 96 8.89 -10.20 12.93
CA ASN A 96 8.56 -11.44 13.65
C ASN A 96 7.14 -11.91 13.34
N SER A 97 6.22 -10.97 13.08
CA SER A 97 4.87 -11.29 12.65
C SER A 97 4.86 -11.87 11.23
N ILE A 98 5.59 -11.28 10.31
CA ILE A 98 5.74 -11.77 8.93
C ILE A 98 6.36 -13.17 8.91
N ALA A 99 7.30 -13.47 9.81
CA ALA A 99 7.95 -14.78 9.89
C ALA A 99 7.03 -15.95 10.30
N GLN A 100 5.76 -15.70 10.61
CA GLN A 100 4.78 -16.74 10.92
C GLN A 100 4.18 -17.42 9.67
N VAL A 101 4.36 -16.84 8.50
CA VAL A 101 3.83 -17.37 7.24
C VAL A 101 4.94 -17.91 6.36
N ASP A 102 4.65 -19.01 5.66
CA ASP A 102 5.60 -19.66 4.75
C ASP A 102 5.48 -19.15 3.30
N VAL A 103 4.42 -18.40 3.00
CA VAL A 103 4.20 -17.82 1.66
C VAL A 103 4.96 -16.49 1.49
N PRO A 104 5.31 -16.11 0.25
CA PRO A 104 5.93 -14.82 -0.02
C PRO A 104 5.09 -13.64 0.53
N VAL A 105 5.76 -12.65 1.10
CA VAL A 105 5.13 -11.40 1.54
C VAL A 105 5.68 -10.26 0.69
N LEU A 106 4.81 -9.62 -0.06
CA LEU A 106 5.12 -8.47 -0.91
C LEU A 106 4.78 -7.19 -0.16
N TYR A 107 5.79 -6.38 0.14
CA TYR A 107 5.65 -5.16 0.92
C TYR A 107 6.01 -3.92 0.10
N THR A 108 5.16 -2.90 0.16
CA THR A 108 5.47 -1.52 -0.22
C THR A 108 5.27 -0.60 0.97
N ALA A 109 6.07 0.47 1.09
CA ALA A 109 5.97 1.37 2.23
C ALA A 109 4.76 2.29 2.14
N GLY A 110 4.21 2.64 3.31
CA GLY A 110 3.31 3.77 3.50
C GLY A 110 4.04 4.98 4.07
N ASN A 111 3.32 6.09 4.20
CA ASN A 111 3.93 7.34 4.64
C ASN A 111 4.32 7.35 6.13
N HIS A 112 3.77 6.47 6.95
CA HIS A 112 4.16 6.30 8.34
C HIS A 112 5.39 5.40 8.52
N ASP A 113 5.65 4.48 7.62
CA ASP A 113 6.67 3.43 7.80
C ASP A 113 8.10 3.97 7.99
N TRP A 114 8.40 5.19 7.54
CA TRP A 114 9.76 5.70 7.45
C TRP A 114 10.01 7.05 8.13
N HIS A 115 9.09 7.58 8.94
CA HIS A 115 9.37 8.80 9.71
C HIS A 115 8.77 8.76 11.12
N PHE A 116 9.44 9.41 12.06
CA PHE A 116 8.94 9.57 13.42
C PHE A 116 7.95 10.73 13.52
N PRO A 117 6.99 10.69 14.47
CA PRO A 117 6.05 11.78 14.74
C PRO A 117 6.75 13.12 14.92
N GLY A 118 6.14 14.18 14.37
CA GLY A 118 6.68 15.55 14.45
C GLY A 118 7.66 15.91 13.32
N LEU A 119 8.12 14.95 12.53
CA LEU A 119 8.90 15.21 11.34
C LEU A 119 7.98 15.26 10.12
N LYS A 120 8.29 16.13 9.14
CA LYS A 120 7.54 16.18 7.89
C LYS A 120 8.02 15.07 6.96
N GLY A 121 7.07 14.32 6.40
CA GLY A 121 7.33 13.25 5.46
C GLY A 121 7.87 13.75 4.13
N ARG A 122 9.21 13.81 3.97
CA ARG A 122 9.88 14.21 2.73
C ARG A 122 10.81 13.10 2.24
N ASP A 123 11.17 13.12 0.96
CA ASP A 123 11.97 12.06 0.34
C ASP A 123 13.35 11.90 0.99
N GLU A 124 14.00 12.99 1.40
CA GLU A 124 15.28 12.93 2.12
C GLU A 124 15.15 12.17 3.45
N LEU A 125 14.06 12.38 4.17
CA LEU A 125 13.79 11.69 5.42
C LEU A 125 13.48 10.21 5.17
N ARG A 126 12.71 9.91 4.12
CA ARG A 126 12.46 8.54 3.68
C ARG A 126 13.77 7.82 3.34
N GLN A 127 14.65 8.44 2.56
CA GLN A 127 15.95 7.87 2.22
C GLN A 127 16.82 7.60 3.45
N ALA A 128 16.80 8.50 4.44
CA ALA A 128 17.56 8.33 5.68
C ALA A 128 17.08 7.14 6.52
N TRP A 129 15.77 6.90 6.60
CA TRP A 129 15.21 5.81 7.41
C TRP A 129 14.97 4.51 6.64
N TRP A 130 15.10 4.53 5.31
CA TRP A 130 14.89 3.36 4.46
C TRP A 130 15.71 2.12 4.86
N PRO A 131 16.99 2.24 5.24
CA PRO A 131 17.77 1.09 5.67
C PRO A 131 17.18 0.34 6.86
N THR A 132 16.48 1.03 7.76
CA THR A 132 15.82 0.45 8.93
C THR A 132 14.68 -0.49 8.52
N LEU A 133 14.02 -0.24 7.39
CA LEU A 133 12.94 -1.05 6.86
C LEU A 133 13.42 -2.27 6.06
N LYS A 134 14.73 -2.46 5.88
CA LYS A 134 15.29 -3.61 5.14
C LYS A 134 14.72 -4.97 5.56
N PRO A 135 14.39 -5.24 6.83
CA PRO A 135 13.74 -6.49 7.23
C PRO A 135 12.32 -6.70 6.69
N LEU A 136 11.63 -5.65 6.23
CA LEU A 136 10.26 -5.69 5.75
C LEU A 136 10.18 -5.74 4.22
N HIS A 137 11.14 -5.12 3.51
CA HIS A 137 11.17 -5.12 2.05
C HIS A 137 12.23 -6.07 1.50
N HIS A 138 11.90 -6.72 0.41
CA HIS A 138 12.82 -7.57 -0.33
C HIS A 138 13.13 -6.92 -1.69
N GLY A 139 14.40 -6.60 -1.95
CA GLY A 139 14.82 -6.02 -3.22
C GLY A 139 14.90 -4.49 -3.23
N ARG A 140 14.43 -3.86 -4.31
CA ARG A 140 14.51 -2.41 -4.49
C ARG A 140 13.44 -1.69 -3.67
N ALA A 141 13.86 -0.64 -3.01
CA ALA A 141 13.07 0.13 -2.09
C ALA A 141 11.87 0.86 -2.72
N ALA A 142 12.05 1.43 -3.90
CA ALA A 142 11.04 2.28 -4.52
C ALA A 142 10.10 1.55 -5.48
N TYR A 143 10.53 0.40 -6.01
CA TYR A 143 9.72 -0.43 -6.93
C TYR A 143 10.30 -1.83 -7.09
N ALA A 144 9.42 -2.81 -7.32
CA ALA A 144 9.76 -4.19 -7.60
C ALA A 144 8.71 -4.86 -8.50
N ARG A 145 9.09 -5.94 -9.20
CA ARG A 145 8.18 -6.80 -9.97
C ARG A 145 8.26 -8.22 -9.45
N HIS A 146 7.10 -8.83 -9.27
CA HIS A 146 6.94 -10.26 -9.01
C HIS A 146 5.98 -10.83 -10.04
N GLU A 147 6.18 -12.10 -10.40
CA GLU A 147 5.29 -12.84 -11.29
C GLU A 147 4.77 -14.07 -10.55
N ILE A 148 3.46 -14.16 -10.41
CA ILE A 148 2.78 -15.24 -9.69
C ILE A 148 1.58 -15.67 -10.54
N GLY A 149 1.53 -16.94 -10.93
CA GLY A 149 0.41 -17.53 -11.66
C GLY A 149 0.06 -16.87 -13.00
N GLY A 150 1.03 -16.25 -13.68
CA GLY A 150 0.82 -15.56 -14.94
C GLY A 150 0.37 -14.10 -14.81
N ILE A 151 0.31 -13.59 -13.58
CA ILE A 151 0.04 -12.17 -13.29
C ILE A 151 1.33 -11.50 -12.83
N GLN A 152 1.64 -10.33 -13.34
CA GLN A 152 2.70 -9.50 -12.79
C GLN A 152 2.16 -8.55 -11.72
N PHE A 153 2.79 -8.58 -10.55
CA PHE A 153 2.53 -7.69 -9.43
C PHE A 153 3.63 -6.65 -9.39
N LEU A 154 3.26 -5.39 -9.62
CA LEU A 154 4.17 -4.25 -9.55
C LEU A 154 4.01 -3.56 -8.20
N LEU A 155 5.06 -3.55 -7.41
CA LEU A 155 5.14 -2.77 -6.18
C LEU A 155 5.70 -1.41 -6.53
N VAL A 156 5.00 -0.35 -6.15
CA VAL A 156 5.43 1.04 -6.38
C VAL A 156 5.23 1.86 -5.11
N ASP A 157 6.33 2.28 -4.51
CA ASP A 157 6.32 3.14 -3.34
C ASP A 157 5.94 4.57 -3.74
N ASN A 158 4.74 4.97 -3.37
CA ASN A 158 4.21 6.33 -3.53
C ASN A 158 4.02 7.06 -2.19
N SER A 159 4.67 6.58 -1.15
CA SER A 159 4.50 7.04 0.24
C SER A 159 4.89 8.50 0.48
N THR A 160 5.56 9.14 -0.46
CA THR A 160 5.84 10.59 -0.46
C THR A 160 4.78 11.42 -1.18
N TYR A 161 3.65 10.83 -1.57
CA TYR A 161 2.62 11.40 -2.46
C TYR A 161 3.11 11.69 -3.88
N GLN A 162 4.29 11.18 -4.25
CA GLN A 162 4.91 11.43 -5.54
C GLN A 162 5.39 10.13 -6.18
N ILE A 163 5.43 10.15 -7.50
CA ILE A 163 6.05 9.14 -8.34
C ILE A 163 7.21 9.80 -9.08
N ASN A 164 8.41 9.28 -8.94
CA ASN A 164 9.56 9.81 -9.68
C ASN A 164 9.63 9.23 -11.11
N ALA A 165 10.48 9.82 -11.95
CA ALA A 165 10.61 9.42 -13.36
C ALA A 165 11.05 7.96 -13.55
N GLN A 166 11.87 7.42 -12.64
CA GLN A 166 12.32 6.03 -12.72
C GLN A 166 11.18 5.04 -12.40
N GLN A 167 10.34 5.36 -11.41
CA GLN A 167 9.16 4.58 -11.08
C GLN A 167 8.13 4.59 -12.23
N LEU A 168 7.92 5.76 -12.84
CA LEU A 168 7.04 5.89 -14.01
C LEU A 168 7.54 5.02 -15.18
N GLU A 169 8.83 5.11 -15.51
CA GLU A 169 9.42 4.33 -16.60
C GLU A 169 9.35 2.82 -16.32
N PHE A 170 9.58 2.42 -15.07
CA PHE A 170 9.40 1.04 -14.65
C PHE A 170 7.97 0.54 -14.92
N VAL A 171 6.96 1.32 -14.53
CA VAL A 171 5.55 0.94 -14.73
C VAL A 171 5.20 0.89 -16.21
N LYS A 172 5.59 1.91 -17.00
CA LYS A 172 5.38 1.95 -18.46
C LYS A 172 6.00 0.72 -19.16
N THR A 173 7.24 0.39 -18.80
CA THR A 173 7.96 -0.77 -19.37
C THR A 173 7.21 -2.07 -19.11
N HIS A 174 6.70 -2.26 -17.90
CA HIS A 174 6.00 -3.50 -17.53
C HIS A 174 4.57 -3.55 -18.07
N LEU A 175 3.87 -2.44 -18.19
CA LEU A 175 2.57 -2.40 -18.86
C LEU A 175 2.69 -2.66 -20.37
N ALA A 176 3.77 -2.22 -21.01
CA ALA A 176 3.98 -2.39 -22.46
C ALA A 176 4.14 -3.86 -22.91
N ASN A 177 4.44 -4.80 -22.00
CA ASN A 177 4.55 -6.21 -22.33
C ASN A 177 3.20 -6.93 -22.52
N GLY A 178 2.09 -6.27 -22.18
CA GLY A 178 0.73 -6.78 -22.34
C GLY A 178 0.27 -7.83 -21.34
N SER A 179 1.11 -8.25 -20.39
CA SER A 179 0.74 -9.22 -19.35
C SER A 179 -0.28 -8.65 -18.38
N PRO A 180 -1.21 -9.47 -17.85
CA PRO A 180 -2.09 -9.05 -16.75
C PRO A 180 -1.30 -8.44 -15.60
N THR A 181 -1.63 -7.22 -15.21
CA THR A 181 -0.84 -6.44 -14.25
C THR A 181 -1.69 -6.00 -13.07
N VAL A 182 -1.19 -6.23 -11.87
CA VAL A 182 -1.74 -5.72 -10.61
C VAL A 182 -0.73 -4.76 -10.00
N LEU A 183 -1.17 -3.58 -9.57
CA LEU A 183 -0.34 -2.60 -8.88
C LEU A 183 -0.59 -2.70 -7.37
N LEU A 184 0.48 -2.78 -6.59
CA LEU A 184 0.50 -2.69 -5.13
C LEU A 184 1.16 -1.38 -4.75
N THR A 185 0.43 -0.48 -4.09
CA THR A 185 0.89 0.84 -3.68
C THR A 185 0.20 1.24 -2.38
N HIS A 186 0.60 2.33 -1.73
CA HIS A 186 -0.02 2.72 -0.46
C HIS A 186 -1.13 3.76 -0.65
N ILE A 187 -0.80 4.90 -1.24
CA ILE A 187 -1.72 6.03 -1.37
C ILE A 187 -2.60 5.85 -2.61
N PRO A 188 -3.93 5.92 -2.47
CA PRO A 188 -4.85 5.73 -3.60
C PRO A 188 -4.73 6.83 -4.67
N LEU A 189 -5.06 6.48 -5.91
CA LEU A 189 -5.31 7.46 -6.96
C LEU A 189 -6.56 8.29 -6.62
N SER A 190 -6.55 9.57 -6.97
CA SER A 190 -7.75 10.41 -6.85
C SER A 190 -8.77 9.99 -7.92
N LEU A 191 -9.83 9.34 -7.48
CA LEU A 191 -10.95 8.92 -8.32
C LEU A 191 -12.24 9.64 -7.85
N PRO A 192 -13.20 9.87 -8.76
CA PRO A 192 -14.35 10.75 -8.48
C PRO A 192 -15.14 10.38 -7.24
N THR A 193 -15.42 9.08 -7.00
CA THR A 193 -16.25 8.65 -5.87
C THR A 193 -15.47 8.61 -4.55
N LEU A 194 -14.14 8.52 -4.61
CA LEU A 194 -13.26 8.45 -3.44
C LEU A 194 -12.96 9.82 -2.83
N ARG A 195 -12.88 10.84 -3.66
CA ARG A 195 -12.41 12.18 -3.27
C ARG A 195 -13.25 12.80 -2.15
N HIS A 196 -14.58 12.82 -2.30
CA HIS A 196 -15.48 13.45 -1.33
C HIS A 196 -15.41 12.81 0.07
N PRO A 197 -15.58 11.50 0.24
CA PRO A 197 -15.48 10.86 1.56
C PRO A 197 -14.08 11.01 2.19
N THR A 198 -13.02 11.08 1.38
CA THR A 198 -11.67 11.35 1.88
C THR A 198 -11.57 12.75 2.48
N ILE A 199 -12.09 13.78 1.80
CA ILE A 199 -12.14 15.16 2.32
C ILE A 199 -13.00 15.26 3.58
N GLU A 200 -14.15 14.60 3.61
CA GLU A 200 -15.01 14.58 4.80
C GLU A 200 -14.26 14.07 6.05
N ARG A 201 -13.50 12.97 5.88
CA ARG A 201 -12.77 12.34 6.97
C ARG A 201 -11.49 13.10 7.35
N TRP A 202 -10.67 13.47 6.37
CA TRP A 202 -9.32 13.95 6.59
C TRP A 202 -9.14 15.47 6.44
N LYS A 203 -10.18 16.17 5.97
CA LYS A 203 -10.18 17.62 5.67
C LYS A 203 -9.17 18.01 4.57
N ALA A 204 -8.75 17.03 3.78
CA ALA A 204 -7.89 17.17 2.61
C ALA A 204 -8.07 15.94 1.71
N PRO A 205 -7.83 16.03 0.39
CA PRO A 205 -7.99 14.87 -0.50
C PRO A 205 -6.99 13.75 -0.19
N ILE A 206 -5.75 14.07 0.16
CA ILE A 206 -4.65 13.12 0.48
C ILE A 206 -4.54 11.92 -0.49
N LEU A 207 -4.73 12.17 -1.77
CA LEU A 207 -4.74 11.18 -2.86
C LEU A 207 -3.69 11.53 -3.91
N ILE A 208 -3.21 10.53 -4.67
CA ILE A 208 -2.25 10.75 -5.76
C ILE A 208 -2.95 11.44 -6.94
N GLY A 209 -2.33 12.54 -7.41
CA GLY A 209 -2.77 13.27 -8.60
C GLY A 209 -4.13 13.93 -8.43
N ASP A 210 -4.49 14.37 -7.22
CA ASP A 210 -5.72 15.15 -7.01
C ASP A 210 -5.55 16.57 -7.56
N PRO A 211 -6.30 16.95 -8.61
CA PRO A 211 -6.09 18.23 -9.30
C PRO A 211 -6.50 19.47 -8.47
N ASP A 212 -7.36 19.26 -7.47
CA ASP A 212 -7.91 20.35 -6.65
C ASP A 212 -7.33 20.37 -5.23
N TRP A 213 -6.25 19.62 -4.98
CA TRP A 213 -5.56 19.67 -3.70
C TRP A 213 -4.71 20.93 -3.60
N ALA A 214 -5.22 21.93 -2.87
CA ALA A 214 -4.58 23.23 -2.75
C ALA A 214 -3.18 23.11 -2.14
N ILE A 215 -2.21 23.86 -2.73
CA ILE A 215 -0.79 23.83 -2.36
C ILE A 215 -0.58 24.13 -0.87
N GLU A 216 -1.33 25.10 -0.32
CA GLU A 216 -1.23 25.49 1.09
C GLU A 216 -1.63 24.37 2.04
N SER A 217 -2.49 23.45 1.60
CA SER A 217 -2.86 22.28 2.41
C SER A 217 -1.87 21.13 2.25
N ARG A 218 -1.17 21.01 1.12
CA ARG A 218 -0.20 19.94 0.85
C ARG A 218 0.99 19.97 1.80
N ASP A 219 1.50 21.16 2.16
CA ASP A 219 2.61 21.29 3.11
C ASP A 219 2.29 20.68 4.49
N ARG A 220 1.02 20.71 4.90
CA ARG A 220 0.56 20.06 6.13
C ARG A 220 0.78 18.54 6.11
N TRP A 221 0.72 17.94 4.92
CA TRP A 221 0.89 16.51 4.68
C TRP A 221 2.31 16.15 4.23
N GLY A 222 3.25 17.11 4.26
CA GLY A 222 4.65 16.90 3.92
C GLY A 222 4.91 16.71 2.42
N THR A 223 3.97 17.12 1.56
CA THR A 223 4.13 17.05 0.11
C THR A 223 4.06 18.44 -0.53
N GLY A 224 4.56 18.55 -1.75
CA GLY A 224 4.47 19.74 -2.61
C GLY A 224 3.50 19.54 -3.77
N ASP A 225 3.69 20.33 -4.84
CA ASP A 225 2.97 20.13 -6.10
C ASP A 225 3.28 18.77 -6.70
N ASP A 226 2.32 18.23 -7.44
CA ASP A 226 2.52 16.97 -8.15
C ASP A 226 3.63 17.10 -9.19
N LEU A 227 4.58 16.17 -9.16
CA LEU A 227 5.57 16.05 -10.21
C LEU A 227 4.88 15.70 -11.54
N PRO A 228 5.41 16.16 -12.68
CA PRO A 228 4.91 15.74 -14.00
C PRO A 228 4.83 14.21 -14.12
N SER A 229 5.81 13.49 -13.58
CA SER A 229 5.82 12.02 -13.55
C SER A 229 4.70 11.41 -12.69
N THR A 230 4.23 12.11 -11.63
CA THR A 230 3.06 11.68 -10.85
C THR A 230 1.77 11.78 -11.66
N LEU A 231 1.57 12.88 -12.38
CA LEU A 231 0.41 13.06 -13.24
C LEU A 231 0.43 12.09 -14.43
N ASP A 232 1.59 11.91 -15.06
CA ASP A 232 1.78 10.93 -16.14
C ASP A 232 1.53 9.50 -15.67
N PHE A 233 1.87 9.16 -14.44
CA PHE A 233 1.58 7.86 -13.85
C PHE A 233 0.07 7.61 -13.75
N VAL A 234 -0.70 8.58 -13.26
CA VAL A 234 -2.17 8.47 -13.19
C VAL A 234 -2.76 8.27 -14.59
N HIS A 235 -2.33 9.07 -15.58
CA HIS A 235 -2.75 8.93 -16.97
C HIS A 235 -2.36 7.57 -17.57
N THR A 236 -1.15 7.09 -17.26
CA THR A 236 -0.66 5.78 -17.73
C THR A 236 -1.56 4.64 -17.22
N LEU A 237 -1.92 4.66 -15.93
CA LEU A 237 -2.80 3.64 -15.35
C LEU A 237 -4.22 3.71 -15.90
N ALA A 238 -4.75 4.92 -16.10
CA ALA A 238 -6.09 5.10 -16.67
C ALA A 238 -6.19 4.56 -18.10
N GLY A 239 -5.12 4.64 -18.89
CA GLY A 239 -5.05 4.13 -20.26
C GLY A 239 -4.61 2.67 -20.41
N ALA A 240 -4.18 2.01 -19.34
CA ALA A 240 -3.58 0.68 -19.42
C ALA A 240 -4.62 -0.43 -19.54
N VAL A 241 -4.72 -1.03 -20.73
CA VAL A 241 -5.72 -2.08 -21.05
C VAL A 241 -5.45 -3.43 -20.39
N ASN A 242 -4.23 -3.66 -19.92
CA ASN A 242 -3.79 -4.85 -19.22
C ASN A 242 -3.59 -4.63 -17.70
N LEU A 243 -3.89 -3.43 -17.20
CA LEU A 243 -4.06 -3.23 -15.75
C LEU A 243 -5.32 -3.96 -15.31
N VAL A 244 -5.19 -4.79 -14.28
CA VAL A 244 -6.28 -5.60 -13.71
C VAL A 244 -6.81 -4.94 -12.44
N ALA A 245 -5.93 -4.57 -11.52
CA ALA A 245 -6.31 -3.99 -10.24
C ALA A 245 -5.21 -3.12 -9.65
N VAL A 246 -5.60 -2.20 -8.78
CA VAL A 246 -4.71 -1.47 -7.86
C VAL A 246 -5.16 -1.77 -6.43
N PHE A 247 -4.25 -2.24 -5.58
CA PHE A 247 -4.50 -2.43 -4.14
C PHE A 247 -3.72 -1.39 -3.35
N CYS A 248 -4.40 -0.72 -2.41
CA CYS A 248 -3.86 0.39 -1.63
C CYS A 248 -4.55 0.52 -0.26
N GLY A 249 -4.15 1.53 0.54
CA GLY A 249 -4.67 1.78 1.90
C GLY A 249 -4.81 3.27 2.20
N HIS A 250 -4.10 3.77 3.25
CA HIS A 250 -3.88 5.16 3.59
C HIS A 250 -5.06 5.91 4.20
N ILE A 251 -6.24 5.81 3.62
CA ILE A 251 -7.40 6.63 4.03
C ILE A 251 -8.20 6.03 5.20
N HIS A 252 -7.84 4.84 5.64
CA HIS A 252 -8.42 4.12 6.80
C HIS A 252 -9.93 3.86 6.70
N PHE A 253 -10.42 3.64 5.52
CA PHE A 253 -11.76 3.08 5.26
C PHE A 253 -11.77 2.33 3.92
N PRO A 254 -12.58 1.27 3.79
CA PRO A 254 -12.65 0.53 2.54
C PRO A 254 -13.35 1.36 1.47
N HIS A 255 -12.83 1.30 0.25
CA HIS A 255 -13.46 1.89 -0.92
C HIS A 255 -13.10 1.10 -2.17
N THR A 256 -13.98 1.11 -3.15
CA THR A 256 -13.73 0.44 -4.44
C THR A 256 -14.23 1.32 -5.57
N ASP A 257 -13.38 1.56 -6.57
CA ASP A 257 -13.68 2.47 -7.67
C ASP A 257 -13.05 1.97 -8.98
N SER A 258 -13.70 2.21 -10.11
CA SER A 258 -13.18 1.85 -11.42
C SER A 258 -12.15 2.86 -11.90
N ILE A 259 -10.99 2.37 -12.35
CA ILE A 259 -9.94 3.17 -13.01
C ILE A 259 -10.22 3.25 -14.51
N ASN A 260 -10.54 2.10 -15.10
CA ASN A 260 -10.88 1.93 -16.52
C ASN A 260 -11.78 0.69 -16.67
N PRO A 261 -12.24 0.31 -17.88
CA PRO A 261 -13.15 -0.83 -18.06
C PRO A 261 -12.63 -2.18 -17.54
N ASN A 262 -11.32 -2.36 -17.42
CA ASN A 262 -10.69 -3.61 -16.96
C ASN A 262 -10.13 -3.51 -15.53
N ALA A 263 -9.88 -2.30 -15.02
CA ALA A 263 -9.14 -2.09 -13.78
C ALA A 263 -9.98 -1.44 -12.69
N VAL A 264 -9.88 -1.99 -11.48
CA VAL A 264 -10.53 -1.49 -10.27
C VAL A 264 -9.48 -1.19 -9.21
N GLN A 265 -9.64 -0.03 -8.52
CA GLN A 265 -8.89 0.31 -7.33
C GLN A 265 -9.61 -0.22 -6.09
N TYR A 266 -8.90 -0.99 -5.29
CA TYR A 266 -9.35 -1.54 -4.01
C TYR A 266 -8.58 -0.89 -2.86
N VAL A 267 -9.23 0.00 -2.14
CA VAL A 267 -8.69 0.54 -0.88
C VAL A 267 -9.06 -0.42 0.24
N GLY A 268 -8.06 -0.85 1.00
CA GLY A 268 -8.26 -1.74 2.15
C GLY A 268 -8.80 -1.00 3.37
N ALA A 269 -9.61 -1.71 4.17
CA ALA A 269 -9.90 -1.28 5.52
C ALA A 269 -8.66 -1.45 6.42
N PRO A 270 -8.51 -0.64 7.50
CA PRO A 270 -7.27 -0.63 8.26
C PRO A 270 -7.03 -1.92 9.04
N GLY A 271 -5.83 -2.47 8.91
CA GLY A 271 -5.36 -3.68 9.58
C GLY A 271 -5.33 -3.55 11.11
N TYR A 272 -5.17 -2.34 11.65
CA TYR A 272 -5.26 -2.14 13.09
C TYR A 272 -6.65 -2.44 13.69
N ASP A 273 -7.68 -2.53 12.87
CA ASP A 273 -9.03 -2.97 13.27
C ASP A 273 -9.28 -4.45 12.87
N SER A 274 -8.22 -5.25 12.69
CA SER A 274 -8.26 -6.66 12.26
C SER A 274 -8.94 -6.85 10.89
N LYS A 275 -8.78 -5.89 9.98
CA LYS A 275 -9.37 -5.96 8.64
C LYS A 275 -8.33 -6.34 7.60
N SER A 276 -8.75 -7.21 6.68
CA SER A 276 -8.00 -7.63 5.51
C SER A 276 -8.96 -7.94 4.37
N ARG A 277 -8.42 -8.14 3.16
CA ARG A 277 -9.24 -8.59 2.02
C ARG A 277 -8.61 -9.85 1.42
N LEU A 278 -9.40 -10.93 1.35
CA LEU A 278 -9.04 -12.12 0.60
C LEU A 278 -9.36 -11.91 -0.89
N VAL A 279 -8.39 -12.11 -1.76
CA VAL A 279 -8.50 -11.88 -3.20
C VAL A 279 -8.20 -13.16 -3.96
N GLU A 280 -9.08 -13.51 -4.88
CA GLU A 280 -8.86 -14.62 -5.81
C GLU A 280 -8.85 -14.10 -7.24
N PHE A 281 -7.73 -14.28 -7.93
CA PHE A 281 -7.62 -14.11 -9.37
C PHE A 281 -7.90 -15.46 -10.03
N ARG A 282 -8.91 -15.53 -10.89
CA ARG A 282 -9.38 -16.78 -11.50
C ARG A 282 -9.31 -16.74 -13.03
N PRO A 283 -9.10 -17.89 -13.70
CA PRO A 283 -9.38 -18.00 -15.12
C PRO A 283 -10.80 -17.58 -15.46
N LEU A 284 -10.98 -16.86 -16.60
CA LEU A 284 -12.28 -16.54 -17.18
C LEU A 284 -12.69 -17.58 -18.18
#